data_f3ac87996903920db91ad183dcb0e37d
#
_entry.id   f3ac87996903920db91ad183dcb0e37d
#
_cell.length_a   1.000
_cell.length_b   1.000
_cell.length_c   1.000
_cell.angle_alpha   90.00
_cell.angle_beta   90.00
_cell.angle_gamma   90.00
#
_symmetry.space_group_name_H-M   'P 1'
#
loop_
_entity.id
_entity.type
_entity.pdbx_description
1 polymer ?
#
loop_
_entity_poly.entity_id
_entity_poly.type
_entity_poly.pdbx_seq_one_letter_code
_entity_poly.pdbx_strand_id
1 'polypeptide(L)'
;MADRLLFSKTGRAKYISHLDLMRTFQRAFARAQIRIKHTEGFNPHPFVSIALPLSVGYSSQCEILEFGLMGDTPYDQVPQRLTAAMPEGIVIHQCYPAQRKLKELASINYIMNFEYSEGRPQEAEPAMQALLNQEIGRAHV
;
A
#
# COMPACT_ATOMS: atom_id res chain seq x y z
N MET A 1 8.48 -15.73 -10.10
CA MET A 1 8.22 -14.90 -8.92
C MET A 1 7.66 -13.56 -9.34
N ALA A 2 6.86 -12.97 -8.47
CA ALA A 2 6.29 -11.65 -8.72
C ALA A 2 7.34 -10.54 -8.59
N ASP A 3 7.02 -9.38 -9.11
CA ASP A 3 7.73 -8.14 -8.86
C ASP A 3 6.98 -7.33 -7.81
N ARG A 4 7.66 -6.45 -7.13
CA ARG A 4 7.07 -5.66 -6.05
C ARG A 4 7.37 -4.18 -6.19
N LEU A 5 6.41 -3.37 -5.77
CA LEU A 5 6.58 -1.94 -5.56
C LEU A 5 6.49 -1.65 -4.06
N LEU A 6 7.32 -0.74 -3.61
CA LEU A 6 7.17 -0.08 -2.32
C LEU A 6 6.63 1.32 -2.58
N PHE A 7 5.49 1.66 -1.99
CA PHE A 7 4.86 2.96 -2.20
C PHE A 7 4.29 3.54 -0.91
N SER A 8 4.06 4.85 -0.92
CA SER A 8 3.39 5.55 0.16
C SER A 8 2.01 6.02 -0.28
N LYS A 9 1.09 6.08 0.67
CA LYS A 9 -0.28 6.56 0.49
C LYS A 9 -0.57 7.55 1.60
N THR A 10 -0.54 8.84 1.26
CA THR A 10 -0.61 9.93 2.24
C THR A 10 -1.53 11.05 1.76
N GLY A 11 -1.78 12.04 2.63
CA GLY A 11 -2.59 13.18 2.28
C GLY A 11 -4.01 12.78 1.87
N ARG A 12 -4.52 13.37 0.82
CA ARG A 12 -5.86 13.04 0.32
C ARG A 12 -5.98 11.61 -0.21
N ALA A 13 -4.88 11.02 -0.64
CA ALA A 13 -4.88 9.66 -1.14
C ALA A 13 -5.29 8.63 -0.08
N LYS A 14 -5.17 8.96 1.21
CA LYS A 14 -5.60 8.05 2.29
C LYS A 14 -7.09 7.70 2.23
N TYR A 15 -7.89 8.52 1.56
CA TYR A 15 -9.33 8.29 1.40
C TYR A 15 -9.70 7.41 0.21
N ILE A 16 -8.73 7.04 -0.61
CA ILE A 16 -8.96 6.11 -1.73
C ILE A 16 -9.21 4.71 -1.18
N SER A 17 -10.32 4.08 -1.58
CA SER A 17 -10.63 2.72 -1.17
C SER A 17 -9.64 1.72 -1.79
N HIS A 18 -9.57 0.52 -1.21
CA HIS A 18 -8.70 -0.55 -1.74
C HIS A 18 -9.01 -0.84 -3.22
N LEU A 19 -10.29 -0.99 -3.56
CA LEU A 19 -10.69 -1.29 -4.93
C LEU A 19 -10.32 -0.17 -5.89
N ASP A 20 -10.56 1.09 -5.50
CA ASP A 20 -10.22 2.24 -6.32
C ASP A 20 -8.70 2.40 -6.45
N LEU A 21 -7.95 2.06 -5.40
CA LEU A 21 -6.49 2.09 -5.45
C LEU A 21 -5.96 1.07 -6.46
N MET A 22 -6.51 -0.13 -6.45
CA MET A 22 -6.11 -1.15 -7.43
C MET A 22 -6.40 -0.68 -8.86
N ARG A 23 -7.58 -0.10 -9.09
CA ARG A 23 -7.94 0.46 -10.40
C ARG A 23 -7.01 1.61 -10.79
N THR A 24 -6.63 2.45 -9.83
CA THR A 24 -5.69 3.56 -10.04
C THR A 24 -4.34 3.02 -10.50
N PHE A 25 -3.83 1.97 -9.86
CA PHE A 25 -2.59 1.34 -10.30
C PHE A 25 -2.68 0.76 -11.71
N GLN A 26 -3.76 0.05 -12.00
CA GLN A 26 -3.96 -0.52 -13.34
C GLN A 26 -3.93 0.56 -14.42
N ARG A 27 -4.61 1.67 -14.19
CA ARG A 27 -4.62 2.81 -15.11
C ARG A 27 -3.26 3.50 -15.19
N ALA A 28 -2.57 3.62 -14.06
CA ALA A 28 -1.27 4.25 -14.02
C ALA A 28 -0.22 3.46 -14.79
N PHE A 29 -0.21 2.14 -14.67
CA PHE A 29 0.66 1.29 -15.48
C PHE A 29 0.43 1.50 -16.96
N ALA A 30 -0.83 1.56 -17.37
CA ALA A 30 -1.17 1.82 -18.78
C ALA A 30 -0.71 3.20 -19.26
N ARG A 31 -0.94 4.25 -18.46
CA ARG A 31 -0.51 5.62 -18.78
C ARG A 31 1.01 5.75 -18.84
N ALA A 32 1.70 5.09 -17.93
CA ALA A 32 3.16 5.11 -17.90
C ALA A 32 3.80 4.24 -18.98
N GLN A 33 2.98 3.51 -19.74
CA GLN A 33 3.43 2.57 -20.77
C GLN A 33 4.35 1.49 -20.20
N ILE A 34 4.05 1.05 -18.99
CA ILE A 34 4.73 -0.06 -18.33
C ILE A 34 3.85 -1.30 -18.50
N ARG A 35 4.34 -2.27 -19.24
CA ARG A 35 3.60 -3.50 -19.50
C ARG A 35 3.67 -4.42 -18.30
N ILE A 36 2.53 -4.93 -17.87
CA ILE A 36 2.44 -5.86 -16.75
C ILE A 36 1.60 -7.08 -17.14
N LYS A 37 1.81 -8.16 -16.42
CA LYS A 37 1.09 -9.41 -16.59
C LYS A 37 -0.40 -9.22 -16.33
N HIS A 38 -1.22 -9.89 -17.13
CA HIS A 38 -2.67 -9.92 -16.96
C HIS A 38 -3.10 -11.20 -16.29
N THR A 39 -4.27 -11.19 -15.65
CA THR A 39 -4.89 -12.38 -15.10
C THR A 39 -5.29 -13.33 -16.22
N GLU A 40 -5.36 -14.63 -15.92
CA GLU A 40 -5.89 -15.63 -16.82
C GLU A 40 -7.38 -15.82 -16.58
N GLY A 41 -8.15 -16.16 -17.62
CA GLY A 41 -9.58 -16.42 -17.50
C GLY A 41 -10.41 -15.69 -18.53
N PHE A 42 -11.72 -15.61 -18.30
CA PHE A 42 -12.69 -15.05 -19.25
C PHE A 42 -12.62 -13.54 -19.37
N ASN A 43 -12.10 -12.85 -18.38
CA ASN A 43 -12.00 -11.40 -18.36
C ASN A 43 -10.58 -10.96 -17.94
N PRO A 44 -9.60 -11.11 -18.85
CA PRO A 44 -8.22 -10.73 -18.52
C PRO A 44 -8.12 -9.25 -18.19
N HIS A 45 -7.43 -8.95 -17.09
CA HIS A 45 -7.15 -7.56 -16.69
C HIS A 45 -5.75 -7.51 -16.06
N PRO A 46 -5.12 -6.32 -15.98
CA PRO A 46 -3.81 -6.20 -15.39
C PRO A 46 -3.81 -6.75 -13.95
N PHE A 47 -2.89 -7.65 -13.65
CA PHE A 47 -2.79 -8.25 -12.32
C PHE A 47 -2.01 -7.33 -11.38
N VAL A 48 -2.68 -6.85 -10.33
CA VAL A 48 -2.07 -6.12 -9.22
C VAL A 48 -2.67 -6.63 -7.91
N SER A 49 -1.83 -6.76 -6.90
CA SER A 49 -2.25 -7.23 -5.58
C SER A 49 -1.53 -6.45 -4.50
N ILE A 50 -2.28 -5.90 -3.55
CA ILE A 50 -1.71 -5.12 -2.46
C ILE A 50 -1.64 -6.01 -1.21
N ALA A 51 -0.45 -6.09 -0.63
CA ALA A 51 -0.26 -6.80 0.63
C ALA A 51 -0.84 -5.99 1.78
N LEU A 52 -1.65 -6.60 2.63
CA LEU A 52 -2.22 -5.97 3.83
C LEU A 52 -2.85 -4.61 3.50
N PRO A 53 -3.92 -4.59 2.69
CA PRO A 53 -4.50 -3.33 2.25
C PRO A 53 -5.00 -2.49 3.42
N LEU A 54 -4.77 -1.17 3.32
CA LEU A 54 -5.20 -0.21 4.33
C LEU A 54 -6.70 0.07 4.22
N SER A 55 -7.34 0.25 5.36
CA SER A 55 -8.69 0.81 5.41
C SER A 55 -8.70 2.26 4.95
N VAL A 56 -9.84 2.73 4.46
CA VAL A 56 -10.03 4.13 4.07
C VAL A 56 -9.73 5.05 5.25
N GLY A 57 -8.96 6.10 5.01
CA GLY A 57 -8.57 7.07 6.02
C GLY A 57 -7.24 6.80 6.70
N TYR A 58 -6.61 5.66 6.42
CA TYR A 58 -5.29 5.35 6.94
C TYR A 58 -4.21 5.72 5.93
N SER A 59 -3.13 6.32 6.41
CA SER A 59 -1.95 6.62 5.60
C SER A 59 -0.82 5.66 5.91
N SER A 60 0.09 5.50 4.95
CA SER A 60 1.25 4.62 5.12
C SER A 60 2.42 5.12 4.29
N GLN A 61 3.63 4.91 4.80
CA GLN A 61 4.87 5.20 4.09
C GLN A 61 5.45 3.95 3.40
N CYS A 62 4.91 2.78 3.67
CA CYS A 62 5.52 1.52 3.24
C CYS A 62 4.49 0.46 2.86
N GLU A 63 3.74 0.72 1.80
CA GLU A 63 2.82 -0.24 1.24
C GLU A 63 3.49 -1.07 0.15
N ILE A 64 3.08 -2.32 0.01
CA ILE A 64 3.65 -3.25 -0.96
C ILE A 64 2.58 -3.67 -1.96
N LEU A 65 2.89 -3.53 -3.25
CA LEU A 65 2.06 -4.03 -4.33
C LEU A 65 2.85 -5.09 -5.11
N GLU A 66 2.22 -6.21 -5.36
CA GLU A 66 2.77 -7.25 -6.24
C GLU A 66 2.16 -7.17 -7.63
N PHE A 67 3.00 -7.40 -8.62
CA PHE A 67 2.61 -7.42 -10.04
C PHE A 67 3.62 -8.24 -10.83
N GLY A 68 3.42 -8.38 -12.11
CA GLY A 68 4.39 -9.03 -12.98
C GLY A 68 4.87 -8.07 -14.04
N LEU A 69 6.13 -7.63 -13.98
CA LEU A 69 6.71 -6.74 -14.98
C LEU A 69 6.98 -7.51 -16.26
N MET A 70 6.54 -6.95 -17.39
CA MET A 70 6.77 -7.50 -18.72
C MET A 70 7.48 -6.48 -19.60
N GLY A 71 8.18 -6.96 -20.61
CA GLY A 71 8.91 -6.09 -21.53
C GLY A 71 10.26 -5.66 -20.97
N ASP A 72 10.78 -4.56 -21.49
CA ASP A 72 12.16 -4.15 -21.26
C ASP A 72 12.31 -2.97 -20.29
N THR A 73 11.23 -2.60 -19.55
CA THR A 73 11.32 -1.50 -18.62
C THR A 73 12.22 -1.87 -17.44
N PRO A 74 13.33 -1.13 -17.21
CA PRO A 74 14.18 -1.39 -16.06
C PRO A 74 13.48 -1.10 -14.74
N TYR A 75 13.82 -1.86 -13.69
CA TYR A 75 13.23 -1.66 -12.36
C TYR A 75 13.45 -0.23 -11.83
N ASP A 76 14.62 0.35 -12.09
CA ASP A 76 14.97 1.67 -11.60
C ASP A 76 14.17 2.82 -12.25
N GLN A 77 13.57 2.58 -13.41
CA GLN A 77 12.72 3.57 -14.08
C GLN A 77 11.26 3.51 -13.66
N VAL A 78 10.82 2.39 -13.09
CA VAL A 78 9.41 2.19 -12.72
C VAL A 78 8.93 3.22 -11.67
N PRO A 79 9.65 3.47 -10.57
CA PRO A 79 9.18 4.41 -9.57
C PRO A 79 8.88 5.79 -10.13
N GLN A 80 9.78 6.37 -10.91
CA GLN A 80 9.61 7.70 -11.45
C GLN A 80 8.47 7.76 -12.47
N ARG A 81 8.44 6.82 -13.39
CA ARG A 81 7.44 6.78 -14.46
C ARG A 81 6.05 6.55 -13.90
N LEU A 82 5.92 5.65 -12.93
CA LEU A 82 4.63 5.31 -12.36
C LEU A 82 4.10 6.43 -11.45
N THR A 83 4.98 7.04 -10.65
CA THR A 83 4.60 8.18 -9.80
C THR A 83 4.06 9.33 -10.64
N ALA A 84 4.64 9.59 -11.80
CA ALA A 84 4.17 10.64 -12.70
C ALA A 84 2.73 10.41 -13.20
N ALA A 85 2.27 9.15 -13.21
CA ALA A 85 0.93 8.78 -13.62
C ALA A 85 -0.05 8.62 -12.45
N MET A 86 0.40 8.86 -11.23
CA MET A 86 -0.40 8.69 -10.01
C MET A 86 -1.04 9.99 -9.54
N PRO A 87 -2.17 9.91 -8.82
CA PRO A 87 -2.72 11.08 -8.13
C PRO A 87 -1.80 11.53 -7.00
N GLU A 88 -1.96 12.78 -6.58
CA GLU A 88 -1.23 13.33 -5.45
C GLU A 88 -1.43 12.48 -4.20
N GLY A 89 -0.36 12.22 -3.49
CA GLY A 89 -0.36 11.43 -2.25
C GLY A 89 0.06 9.98 -2.44
N ILE A 90 0.23 9.51 -3.67
CA ILE A 90 0.78 8.19 -3.96
C ILE A 90 2.13 8.36 -4.63
N VAL A 91 3.18 7.87 -3.97
CA VAL A 91 4.57 7.96 -4.44
C VAL A 91 5.15 6.55 -4.44
N ILE A 92 5.73 6.18 -5.58
CA ILE A 92 6.42 4.90 -5.73
C ILE A 92 7.89 5.12 -5.37
N HIS A 93 8.37 4.39 -4.38
CA HIS A 93 9.74 4.55 -3.88
C HIS A 93 10.72 3.57 -4.51
N GLN A 94 10.31 2.32 -4.66
CA GLN A 94 11.17 1.26 -5.17
C GLN A 94 10.38 0.27 -6.02
N CYS A 95 11.08 -0.35 -6.96
CA CYS A 95 10.58 -1.50 -7.69
C CYS A 95 11.68 -2.56 -7.72
N TYR A 96 11.35 -3.79 -7.36
CA TYR A 96 12.33 -4.85 -7.22
C TYR A 96 11.67 -6.21 -7.45
N PRO A 97 12.47 -7.24 -7.84
CA PRO A 97 11.93 -8.60 -7.90
C PRO A 97 11.71 -9.14 -6.49
N ALA A 98 10.63 -9.88 -6.30
CA ALA A 98 10.31 -10.48 -5.02
C ALA A 98 11.35 -11.53 -4.65
N GLN A 99 11.94 -11.44 -3.47
CA GLN A 99 12.91 -12.39 -2.96
C GLN A 99 12.34 -13.26 -1.84
N ARG A 100 11.37 -12.74 -1.10
CA ARG A 100 10.74 -13.43 0.03
C ARG A 100 9.23 -13.46 -0.15
N LYS A 101 8.59 -14.46 0.43
CA LYS A 101 7.13 -14.59 0.36
C LYS A 101 6.45 -13.61 1.32
N LEU A 102 5.31 -13.05 0.93
CA LEU A 102 4.56 -12.13 1.78
C LEU A 102 4.11 -12.77 3.10
N LYS A 103 3.87 -14.08 3.12
CA LYS A 103 3.51 -14.81 4.34
C LYS A 103 4.60 -14.79 5.41
N GLU A 104 5.83 -14.40 5.06
CA GLU A 104 6.92 -14.24 6.02
C GLU A 104 6.85 -12.94 6.81
N LEU A 105 5.92 -12.04 6.47
CA LEU A 105 5.67 -10.83 7.27
C LEU A 105 5.22 -11.25 8.67
N ALA A 106 5.95 -10.79 9.68
CA ALA A 106 5.72 -11.16 11.07
C ALA A 106 5.08 -10.04 11.89
N SER A 107 5.34 -8.78 11.53
CA SER A 107 4.85 -7.64 12.31
C SER A 107 4.67 -6.41 11.44
N ILE A 108 3.84 -5.50 11.91
CA ILE A 108 3.61 -4.18 11.30
C ILE A 108 3.76 -3.15 12.40
N ASN A 109 4.48 -2.08 12.11
CA ASN A 109 4.65 -0.96 13.02
C ASN A 109 3.66 0.16 12.65
N TYR A 110 2.94 0.65 13.65
CA TYR A 110 1.99 1.75 13.48
C TYR A 110 2.42 2.94 14.33
N ILE A 111 2.20 4.13 13.78
CA ILE A 111 2.28 5.38 14.53
C ILE A 111 0.85 5.90 14.65
N MET A 112 0.37 6.04 15.88
CA MET A 112 -0.97 6.56 16.14
C MET A 112 -0.85 7.93 16.78
N ASN A 113 -1.47 8.92 16.13
CA ASN A 113 -1.56 10.29 16.63
C ASN A 113 -2.99 10.56 17.07
N PHE A 114 -3.15 11.03 18.29
CA PHE A 114 -4.44 11.37 18.86
C PHE A 114 -4.56 12.87 18.97
N GLU A 115 -5.60 13.43 18.38
CA GLU A 115 -5.90 14.85 18.43
C GLU A 115 -7.16 15.06 19.25
N TYR A 116 -7.13 16.06 20.14
CA TYR A 116 -8.23 16.39 21.03
C TYR A 116 -8.67 17.84 20.78
N SER A 117 -9.97 18.06 20.63
CA SER A 117 -10.51 19.40 20.37
C SER A 117 -10.44 20.32 21.59
N GLU A 118 -10.44 19.77 22.81
CA GLU A 118 -10.44 20.52 24.08
C GLU A 118 -9.22 20.23 24.97
N GLY A 119 -8.09 19.89 24.33
CA GLY A 119 -6.90 19.51 25.06
C GLY A 119 -6.87 18.04 25.43
N ARG A 120 -5.70 17.58 25.79
CA ARG A 120 -5.46 16.17 26.09
C ARG A 120 -6.02 15.79 27.46
N PRO A 121 -6.90 14.77 27.54
CA PRO A 121 -7.34 14.27 28.86
C PRO A 121 -6.16 13.71 29.65
N GLN A 122 -6.13 13.95 30.97
CA GLN A 122 -5.07 13.43 31.84
C GLN A 122 -5.00 11.89 31.82
N GLU A 123 -6.11 11.25 31.53
CA GLU A 123 -6.26 9.79 31.54
C GLU A 123 -5.92 9.14 30.21
N ALA A 124 -5.66 9.95 29.15
CA ALA A 124 -5.45 9.42 27.80
C ALA A 124 -4.26 8.48 27.73
N GLU A 125 -3.14 8.86 28.31
CA GLU A 125 -1.91 8.07 28.24
C GLU A 125 -2.00 6.77 29.05
N PRO A 126 -2.46 6.78 30.32
CA PRO A 126 -2.66 5.53 31.05
C PRO A 126 -3.68 4.61 30.41
N ALA A 127 -4.78 5.15 29.89
CA ALA A 127 -5.80 4.36 29.21
C ALA A 127 -5.24 3.69 27.94
N MET A 128 -4.40 4.39 27.20
CA MET A 128 -3.78 3.85 26.00
C MET A 128 -2.76 2.76 26.34
N GLN A 129 -1.98 2.96 27.40
CA GLN A 129 -1.04 1.92 27.88
C GLN A 129 -1.78 0.66 28.31
N ALA A 130 -2.89 0.81 29.01
CA ALA A 130 -3.71 -0.33 29.42
C ALA A 130 -4.25 -1.09 28.20
N LEU A 131 -4.70 -0.36 27.17
CA LEU A 131 -5.17 -0.97 25.93
C LEU A 131 -4.06 -1.73 25.20
N LEU A 132 -2.88 -1.13 25.09
CA LEU A 132 -1.74 -1.76 24.43
C LEU A 132 -1.21 -2.98 25.15
N ASN A 133 -1.38 -3.05 26.48
CA ASN A 133 -0.95 -4.20 27.28
C ASN A 133 -1.96 -5.35 27.24
N GLN A 134 -3.16 -5.13 26.71
CA GLN A 134 -4.13 -6.20 26.54
C GLN A 134 -3.75 -7.05 25.33
N GLU A 135 -4.01 -8.35 25.44
CA GLU A 135 -3.90 -9.24 24.30
C GLU A 135 -5.09 -8.95 23.38
N ILE A 136 -4.87 -8.07 22.42
CA ILE A 136 -5.87 -7.74 21.41
C ILE A 136 -5.99 -8.94 20.49
N GLY A 137 -7.20 -9.47 20.33
CA GLY A 137 -7.46 -10.62 19.47
C GLY A 137 -6.95 -10.38 18.05
N ARG A 138 -6.60 -11.47 17.35
CA ARG A 138 -6.08 -11.40 16.00
C ARG A 138 -7.04 -10.68 15.09
N ALA A 139 -6.54 -9.70 14.34
CA ALA A 139 -7.32 -9.07 13.31
C ALA A 139 -7.71 -10.13 12.28
N HIS A 140 -9.01 -10.26 12.03
CA HIS A 140 -9.49 -11.08 10.93
C HIS A 140 -9.29 -10.30 9.65
N VAL A 141 -8.48 -10.85 8.80
CA VAL A 141 -8.27 -10.29 7.47
C VAL A 141 -9.28 -10.90 6.51
#